data_67fe58a9db1ca9b4cfba60d06ff52839
#
_entry.id   67fe58a9db1ca9b4cfba60d06ff52839
#
_cell.length_a   1.000
_cell.length_b   1.000
_cell.length_c   1.000
_cell.angle_alpha   90.00
_cell.angle_beta   90.00
_cell.angle_gamma   90.00
#
_symmetry.space_group_name_H-M   'P 1'
#
loop_
_entity.id
_entity.type
_entity.pdbx_description
1 polymer ?
#
loop_
_entity_poly.entity_id
_entity_poly.type
_entity_poly.pdbx_seq_one_letter_code
_entity_poly.pdbx_strand_id
1 'polypeptide(L)'
;MKMIIRADDFGFSEAVNYGILKAFRGGLVKNIGLKSNMPYAKQSFDMIREENVTLGLHVNLILGSPCARPEQIPSLLNMDGKFLSSRVRRREMEEGIDNFVYEDTVVEVKAQVEQFLSVCGRLPDYIDAHAVCTGTTEKAICDIADAYGIDIKGHIEDTRWQGIQTDYTNTEFYKQKLPFVEFFKSYLNYSDRISLIVFHPGYLDYDVIRTSSLTVNRCLDTALLCDAEVKEYLKQHTLLSFKEL
;
A
#
# COMPACT_ATOMS: atom_id res chain seq x y z
N MET A 1 -19.95 1.24 -13.07
CA MET A 1 -19.51 1.06 -11.68
C MET A 1 -18.34 1.99 -11.41
N LYS A 2 -18.18 2.44 -10.16
CA LYS A 2 -17.05 3.28 -9.73
C LYS A 2 -16.00 2.40 -9.05
N MET A 3 -14.73 2.61 -9.37
CA MET A 3 -13.63 1.87 -8.77
C MET A 3 -12.39 2.71 -8.58
N ILE A 4 -11.60 2.31 -7.59
CA ILE A 4 -10.28 2.85 -7.29
C ILE A 4 -9.28 1.72 -7.47
N ILE A 5 -8.28 1.93 -8.32
CA ILE A 5 -7.13 1.03 -8.46
C ILE A 5 -5.95 1.69 -7.79
N ARG A 6 -5.37 0.98 -6.81
CA ARG A 6 -4.22 1.41 -6.01
C ARG A 6 -3.05 0.46 -6.20
N ALA A 7 -1.86 1.01 -6.33
CA ALA A 7 -0.61 0.26 -6.33
C ALA A 7 0.16 0.54 -5.06
N ASP A 8 0.45 -0.50 -4.28
CA ASP A 8 1.15 -0.40 -3.01
C ASP A 8 2.64 -0.78 -3.13
N ASP A 9 3.40 -0.46 -2.09
CA ASP A 9 4.81 -0.78 -1.91
C ASP A 9 5.80 0.12 -2.69
N PHE A 10 5.42 1.31 -3.14
CA PHE A 10 6.37 2.24 -3.75
C PHE A 10 7.47 2.62 -2.77
N GLY A 11 8.72 2.63 -3.19
CA GLY A 11 9.89 2.81 -2.32
C GLY A 11 10.50 1.52 -1.78
N PHE A 12 9.86 0.36 -2.01
CA PHE A 12 10.33 -0.93 -1.48
C PHE A 12 11.69 -1.34 -2.06
N SER A 13 11.81 -1.37 -3.38
CA SER A 13 13.05 -1.66 -4.11
C SER A 13 13.02 -0.97 -5.46
N GLU A 14 14.17 -0.91 -6.13
CA GLU A 14 14.26 -0.31 -7.46
C GLU A 14 13.36 -1.04 -8.47
N ALA A 15 13.37 -2.36 -8.48
CA ALA A 15 12.55 -3.16 -9.39
C ALA A 15 11.04 -3.00 -9.13
N VAL A 16 10.62 -2.89 -7.86
CA VAL A 16 9.23 -2.59 -7.51
C VAL A 16 8.85 -1.19 -8.00
N ASN A 17 9.72 -0.21 -7.81
CA ASN A 17 9.46 1.15 -8.28
C ASN A 17 9.23 1.21 -9.80
N TYR A 18 10.04 0.52 -10.60
CA TYR A 18 9.84 0.46 -12.05
C TYR A 18 8.54 -0.24 -12.46
N GLY A 19 8.14 -1.30 -11.77
CA GLY A 19 6.87 -1.98 -12.04
C GLY A 19 5.66 -1.09 -11.73
N ILE A 20 5.67 -0.40 -10.58
CA ILE A 20 4.62 0.55 -10.18
C ILE A 20 4.57 1.71 -11.18
N LEU A 21 5.72 2.28 -11.53
CA LEU A 21 5.80 3.37 -12.52
C LEU A 21 5.21 2.96 -13.87
N LYS A 22 5.52 1.74 -14.34
CA LYS A 22 4.96 1.20 -15.58
C LYS A 22 3.44 1.04 -15.50
N ALA A 23 2.93 0.48 -14.40
CA ALA A 23 1.49 0.31 -14.17
C ALA A 23 0.76 1.66 -14.10
N PHE A 24 1.34 2.65 -13.42
CA PHE A 24 0.83 4.01 -13.33
C PHE A 24 0.78 4.69 -14.71
N ARG A 25 1.87 4.68 -15.46
CA ARG A 25 1.92 5.23 -16.83
C ARG A 25 1.06 4.43 -17.81
N GLY A 26 0.70 3.21 -17.45
CA GLY A 26 -0.32 2.41 -18.11
C GLY A 26 -1.72 3.02 -18.05
N GLY A 27 -2.00 3.91 -17.10
CA GLY A 27 -3.21 4.72 -17.02
C GLY A 27 -4.36 4.11 -16.22
N LEU A 28 -4.23 2.89 -15.67
CA LEU A 28 -5.24 2.29 -14.80
C LEU A 28 -5.03 2.65 -13.32
N VAL A 29 -3.78 2.81 -12.90
CA VAL A 29 -3.43 3.20 -11.52
C VAL A 29 -3.46 4.71 -11.40
N LYS A 30 -4.22 5.23 -10.43
CA LYS A 30 -4.26 6.66 -10.09
C LYS A 30 -3.75 6.92 -8.67
N ASN A 31 -3.68 5.89 -7.84
CA ASN A 31 -3.36 5.96 -6.43
C ASN A 31 -2.15 5.07 -6.13
N ILE A 32 -1.14 5.63 -5.47
CA ILE A 32 0.10 4.92 -5.13
C ILE A 32 0.35 5.05 -3.63
N GLY A 33 0.66 3.92 -2.97
CA GLY A 33 1.06 3.86 -1.57
C GLY A 33 2.59 3.83 -1.44
N LEU A 34 3.18 4.91 -0.91
CA LEU A 34 4.62 5.06 -0.68
C LEU A 34 4.99 4.63 0.73
N LYS A 35 5.99 3.77 0.86
CA LYS A 35 6.65 3.43 2.14
C LYS A 35 7.80 4.40 2.40
N SER A 36 7.58 5.40 3.22
CA SER A 36 8.57 6.47 3.46
C SER A 36 9.82 6.02 4.21
N ASN A 37 9.73 4.93 4.98
CA ASN A 37 10.85 4.34 5.72
C ASN A 37 11.79 3.48 4.86
N MET A 38 11.44 3.21 3.59
CA MET A 38 12.23 2.31 2.75
C MET A 38 13.37 3.05 2.02
N PRO A 39 14.50 2.36 1.73
CA PRO A 39 15.69 2.99 1.16
C PRO A 39 15.47 3.71 -0.16
N TYR A 40 14.51 3.23 -0.96
CA TYR A 40 14.24 3.76 -2.29
C TYR A 40 13.10 4.80 -2.33
N ALA A 41 12.59 5.25 -1.16
CA ALA A 41 11.47 6.20 -1.09
C ALA A 41 11.76 7.51 -1.83
N LYS A 42 12.97 8.08 -1.66
CA LYS A 42 13.35 9.32 -2.36
C LYS A 42 13.46 9.12 -3.87
N GLN A 43 14.10 8.05 -4.30
CA GLN A 43 14.21 7.70 -5.72
C GLN A 43 12.83 7.51 -6.34
N SER A 44 11.94 6.79 -5.67
CA SER A 44 10.60 6.54 -6.17
C SER A 44 9.80 7.82 -6.34
N PHE A 45 9.87 8.73 -5.38
CA PHE A 45 9.21 10.04 -5.49
C PHE A 45 9.77 10.85 -6.66
N ASP A 46 11.09 10.85 -6.86
CA ASP A 46 11.72 11.59 -7.98
C ASP A 46 11.24 11.09 -9.35
N MET A 47 10.87 9.80 -9.48
CA MET A 47 10.32 9.22 -10.72
C MET A 47 8.94 9.75 -11.09
N ILE A 48 8.16 10.25 -10.12
CA ILE A 48 6.77 10.70 -10.30
C ILE A 48 6.53 12.15 -9.88
N ARG A 49 7.58 12.89 -9.56
CA ARG A 49 7.49 14.26 -9.02
C ARG A 49 6.63 15.19 -9.88
N GLU A 50 6.75 15.07 -11.20
CA GLU A 50 6.04 15.92 -12.18
C GLU A 50 4.71 15.29 -12.65
N GLU A 51 4.35 14.13 -12.10
CA GLU A 51 3.16 13.40 -12.51
C GLU A 51 1.95 13.80 -11.64
N ASN A 52 0.76 13.83 -12.24
CA ASN A 52 -0.48 14.03 -11.50
C ASN A 52 -0.96 12.71 -10.88
N VAL A 53 -0.42 12.38 -9.72
CA VAL A 53 -0.71 11.14 -8.99
C VAL A 53 -1.27 11.45 -7.60
N THR A 54 -2.21 10.62 -7.14
CA THR A 54 -2.61 10.59 -5.73
C THR A 54 -1.64 9.71 -4.97
N LEU A 55 -0.81 10.31 -4.11
CA LEU A 55 0.27 9.64 -3.39
C LEU A 55 -0.03 9.59 -1.89
N GLY A 56 -0.21 8.37 -1.37
CA GLY A 56 -0.45 8.13 0.04
C GLY A 56 0.77 7.63 0.79
N LEU A 57 0.72 7.74 2.11
CA LEU A 57 1.65 7.06 3.00
C LEU A 57 1.13 5.66 3.31
N HIS A 58 1.87 4.64 2.88
CA HIS A 58 1.63 3.23 3.19
C HIS A 58 2.45 2.86 4.42
N VAL A 59 1.86 3.04 5.62
CA VAL A 59 2.54 2.88 6.93
C VAL A 59 3.09 1.47 7.08
N ASN A 60 4.38 1.36 7.28
CA ASN A 60 5.08 0.09 7.38
C ASN A 60 5.69 -0.08 8.77
N LEU A 61 5.19 -1.07 9.53
CA LEU A 61 5.62 -1.40 10.89
C LEU A 61 6.27 -2.80 10.99
N ILE A 62 6.60 -3.42 9.83
CA ILE A 62 6.97 -4.84 9.79
C ILE A 62 8.16 -5.17 8.89
N LEU A 63 8.76 -4.16 8.25
CA LEU A 63 9.84 -4.36 7.30
C LEU A 63 10.87 -3.24 7.33
N GLY A 64 12.15 -3.61 7.37
CA GLY A 64 13.26 -2.67 7.29
C GLY A 64 13.52 -1.94 8.60
N SER A 65 14.07 -0.74 8.51
CA SER A 65 14.39 0.11 9.64
C SER A 65 13.29 1.12 9.93
N PRO A 66 13.09 1.54 11.17
CA PRO A 66 12.14 2.58 11.54
C PRO A 66 12.60 3.96 11.06
N CYS A 67 11.66 4.90 11.02
CA CYS A 67 11.93 6.34 10.90
C CYS A 67 12.25 6.97 12.25
N ALA A 68 11.59 6.52 13.32
CA ALA A 68 11.86 6.97 14.67
C ALA A 68 13.19 6.44 15.21
N ARG A 69 13.71 7.07 16.26
CA ARG A 69 14.90 6.56 16.96
C ARG A 69 14.55 5.24 17.67
N PRO A 70 15.37 4.18 17.53
CA PRO A 70 15.09 2.86 18.11
C PRO A 70 14.75 2.87 19.60
N GLU A 71 15.39 3.76 20.36
CA GLU A 71 15.20 3.89 21.82
C GLU A 71 13.79 4.37 22.19
N GLN A 72 13.08 4.99 21.26
CA GLN A 72 11.73 5.52 21.47
C GLN A 72 10.62 4.51 21.17
N ILE A 73 10.95 3.42 20.46
CA ILE A 73 10.00 2.43 19.97
C ILE A 73 10.46 0.97 20.15
N PRO A 74 11.00 0.61 21.32
CA PRO A 74 11.65 -0.68 21.53
C PRO A 74 10.70 -1.87 21.29
N SER A 75 9.39 -1.74 21.51
CA SER A 75 8.42 -2.82 21.33
C SER A 75 8.18 -3.21 19.86
N LEU A 76 8.52 -2.34 18.92
CA LEU A 76 8.35 -2.59 17.50
C LEU A 76 9.53 -3.32 16.87
N LEU A 77 10.68 -3.38 17.58
CA LEU A 77 11.96 -3.74 17.00
C LEU A 77 12.49 -5.08 17.50
N ASN A 78 13.30 -5.70 16.66
CA ASN A 78 14.14 -6.83 17.03
C ASN A 78 15.49 -6.35 17.60
N MET A 79 16.36 -7.29 17.97
CA MET A 79 17.69 -6.99 18.55
C MET A 79 18.63 -6.24 17.60
N ASP A 80 18.36 -6.26 16.29
CA ASP A 80 19.14 -5.54 15.28
C ASP A 80 18.61 -4.11 15.02
N GLY A 81 17.63 -3.64 15.79
CA GLY A 81 17.01 -2.33 15.64
C GLY A 81 16.14 -2.20 14.37
N LYS A 82 15.68 -3.34 13.84
CA LYS A 82 14.76 -3.40 12.70
C LYS A 82 13.38 -3.86 13.16
N PHE A 83 12.35 -3.54 12.41
CA PHE A 83 11.01 -4.02 12.70
C PHE A 83 10.95 -5.55 12.82
N LEU A 84 10.09 -6.01 13.74
CA LEU A 84 9.69 -7.41 13.77
C LEU A 84 9.01 -7.79 12.44
N SER A 85 9.38 -8.95 11.89
CA SER A 85 8.93 -9.34 10.55
C SER A 85 7.42 -9.55 10.49
N SER A 86 6.87 -9.40 9.28
CA SER A 86 5.45 -9.71 8.99
C SER A 86 5.07 -11.13 9.42
N ARG A 87 5.99 -12.09 9.34
CA ARG A 87 5.75 -13.46 9.77
C ARG A 87 5.47 -13.56 11.28
N VAL A 88 6.23 -12.82 12.09
CA VAL A 88 6.02 -12.76 13.54
C VAL A 88 4.68 -12.12 13.84
N ARG A 89 4.43 -10.92 13.27
CA ARG A 89 3.21 -10.16 13.56
C ARG A 89 1.94 -10.84 13.07
N ARG A 90 1.97 -11.53 11.93
CA ARG A 90 0.81 -12.29 11.44
C ARG A 90 0.50 -13.48 12.34
N ARG A 91 1.54 -14.18 12.83
CA ARG A 91 1.34 -15.26 13.79
C ARG A 91 0.70 -14.76 15.07
N GLU A 92 1.16 -13.65 15.62
CA GLU A 92 0.55 -13.00 16.78
C GLU A 92 -0.94 -12.71 16.53
N MET A 93 -1.28 -12.14 15.37
CA MET A 93 -2.68 -11.86 14.99
C MET A 93 -3.51 -13.15 14.87
N GLU A 94 -2.97 -14.21 14.27
CA GLU A 94 -3.63 -15.53 14.17
C GLU A 94 -3.91 -16.12 15.55
N GLU A 95 -3.06 -15.86 16.52
CA GLU A 95 -3.22 -16.25 17.93
C GLU A 95 -4.11 -15.29 18.73
N GLY A 96 -4.66 -14.24 18.09
CA GLY A 96 -5.50 -13.22 18.73
C GLY A 96 -4.72 -12.25 19.62
N ILE A 97 -3.42 -12.12 19.40
CA ILE A 97 -2.52 -11.30 20.22
C ILE A 97 -2.18 -10.02 19.47
N ASP A 98 -2.40 -8.86 20.12
CA ASP A 98 -1.94 -7.57 19.66
C ASP A 98 -0.75 -7.11 20.54
N ASN A 99 0.45 -7.36 20.07
CA ASN A 99 1.70 -7.00 20.74
C ASN A 99 2.28 -5.65 20.28
N PHE A 100 1.48 -4.83 19.60
CA PHE A 100 1.87 -3.45 19.34
C PHE A 100 1.64 -2.59 20.58
N VAL A 101 2.64 -1.84 21.00
CA VAL A 101 2.50 -0.82 22.05
C VAL A 101 2.06 0.48 21.40
N TYR A 102 0.94 1.02 21.85
CA TYR A 102 0.31 2.20 21.22
C TYR A 102 1.24 3.41 21.16
N GLU A 103 1.92 3.73 22.26
CA GLU A 103 2.83 4.87 22.37
C GLU A 103 3.99 4.75 21.36
N ASP A 104 4.62 3.58 21.27
CA ASP A 104 5.69 3.32 20.31
C ASP A 104 5.17 3.42 18.87
N THR A 105 3.96 2.89 18.63
CA THR A 105 3.32 2.90 17.30
C THR A 105 3.01 4.34 16.85
N VAL A 106 2.48 5.17 17.76
CA VAL A 106 2.22 6.60 17.49
C VAL A 106 3.50 7.33 17.13
N VAL A 107 4.58 7.09 17.87
CA VAL A 107 5.90 7.72 17.60
C VAL A 107 6.41 7.34 16.21
N GLU A 108 6.32 6.07 15.84
CA GLU A 108 6.80 5.62 14.53
C GLU A 108 5.90 6.11 13.39
N VAL A 109 4.57 6.03 13.51
CA VAL A 109 3.65 6.52 12.47
C VAL A 109 3.87 8.01 12.21
N LYS A 110 4.03 8.81 13.29
CA LYS A 110 4.37 10.22 13.17
C LYS A 110 5.70 10.42 12.44
N ALA A 111 6.74 9.67 12.81
CA ALA A 111 8.04 9.76 12.15
C ALA A 111 7.97 9.40 10.67
N GLN A 112 7.13 8.43 10.27
CA GLN A 112 6.90 8.10 8.86
C GLN A 112 6.16 9.21 8.10
N VAL A 113 5.21 9.92 8.72
CA VAL A 113 4.57 11.11 8.12
C VAL A 113 5.61 12.23 7.91
N GLU A 114 6.46 12.48 8.92
CA GLU A 114 7.51 13.49 8.84
C GLU A 114 8.57 13.13 7.78
N GLN A 115 8.92 11.85 7.69
CA GLN A 115 9.81 11.34 6.64
C GLN A 115 9.18 11.49 5.24
N PHE A 116 7.88 11.19 5.10
CA PHE A 116 7.16 11.41 3.86
C PHE A 116 7.19 12.89 3.45
N LEU A 117 6.90 13.80 4.39
CA LEU A 117 6.98 15.24 4.16
C LEU A 117 8.38 15.67 3.72
N SER A 118 9.43 15.14 4.36
CA SER A 118 10.83 15.42 4.02
C SER A 118 11.18 14.94 2.60
N VAL A 119 10.71 13.75 2.20
CA VAL A 119 10.98 13.16 0.89
C VAL A 119 10.20 13.85 -0.22
N CYS A 120 8.91 14.13 0.01
CA CYS A 120 7.95 14.57 -1.01
C CYS A 120 7.72 16.09 -1.02
N GLY A 121 8.14 16.82 0.02
CA GLY A 121 7.88 18.26 0.16
C GLY A 121 6.42 18.62 0.46
N ARG A 122 5.56 17.63 0.71
CA ARG A 122 4.14 17.80 1.03
C ARG A 122 3.63 16.65 1.88
N LEU A 123 2.50 16.82 2.54
CA LEU A 123 1.80 15.73 3.23
C LEU A 123 1.24 14.71 2.22
N PRO A 124 1.04 13.46 2.64
CA PRO A 124 0.39 12.46 1.82
C PRO A 124 -1.08 12.82 1.56
N ASP A 125 -1.60 12.44 0.39
CA ASP A 125 -3.00 12.65 0.03
C ASP A 125 -3.93 11.72 0.82
N TYR A 126 -3.41 10.61 1.33
CA TYR A 126 -4.08 9.65 2.21
C TYR A 126 -3.05 8.85 3.01
N ILE A 127 -3.53 8.12 4.03
CA ILE A 127 -2.73 7.19 4.82
C ILE A 127 -3.45 5.85 4.95
N ASP A 128 -2.71 4.76 4.93
CA ASP A 128 -3.21 3.41 5.16
C ASP A 128 -2.14 2.50 5.77
N ALA A 129 -2.54 1.29 6.21
CA ALA A 129 -1.66 0.31 6.84
C ALA A 129 -1.09 -0.70 5.85
N HIS A 130 0.20 -1.04 5.98
CA HIS A 130 0.85 -2.11 5.22
C HIS A 130 0.70 -3.46 5.91
N ALA A 131 0.05 -4.42 5.24
CA ALA A 131 0.02 -5.87 5.48
C ALA A 131 -0.45 -6.36 6.86
N VAL A 132 -0.21 -5.63 7.94
CA VAL A 132 -0.64 -5.96 9.30
C VAL A 132 -1.38 -4.76 9.87
N CYS A 133 -2.64 -5.00 10.26
CA CYS A 133 -3.48 -3.99 10.91
C CYS A 133 -4.13 -4.64 12.14
N THR A 134 -3.90 -4.07 13.32
CA THR A 134 -4.50 -4.47 14.59
C THR A 134 -5.25 -3.29 15.17
N GLY A 135 -6.06 -3.50 16.21
CA GLY A 135 -6.75 -2.41 16.87
C GLY A 135 -5.81 -1.30 17.36
N THR A 136 -4.61 -1.69 17.85
CA THR A 136 -3.59 -0.73 18.30
C THR A 136 -2.99 0.06 17.15
N THR A 137 -2.59 -0.61 16.05
CA THR A 137 -2.00 0.07 14.90
C THR A 137 -3.00 0.96 14.19
N GLU A 138 -4.25 0.49 14.05
CA GLU A 138 -5.35 1.26 13.48
C GLU A 138 -5.59 2.55 14.26
N LYS A 139 -5.73 2.43 15.59
CA LYS A 139 -5.93 3.60 16.46
C LYS A 139 -4.79 4.61 16.32
N ALA A 140 -3.53 4.16 16.33
CA ALA A 140 -2.37 5.03 16.21
C ALA A 140 -2.34 5.75 14.84
N ILE A 141 -2.68 5.06 13.75
CA ILE A 141 -2.75 5.65 12.41
C ILE A 141 -3.88 6.68 12.36
N CYS A 142 -5.07 6.38 12.91
CA CYS A 142 -6.20 7.30 12.95
C CYS A 142 -5.84 8.59 13.73
N ASP A 143 -5.26 8.45 14.91
CA ASP A 143 -4.92 9.60 15.75
C ASP A 143 -3.86 10.52 15.08
N ILE A 144 -2.87 9.93 14.38
CA ILE A 144 -1.88 10.70 13.62
C ILE A 144 -2.48 11.30 12.35
N ALA A 145 -3.32 10.56 11.64
CA ALA A 145 -4.02 11.10 10.47
C ALA A 145 -4.87 12.32 10.84
N ASP A 146 -5.62 12.25 11.93
CA ASP A 146 -6.43 13.36 12.45
C ASP A 146 -5.56 14.56 12.86
N ALA A 147 -4.43 14.30 13.54
CA ALA A 147 -3.51 15.36 13.96
C ALA A 147 -2.88 16.14 12.79
N TYR A 148 -2.68 15.47 11.64
CA TYR A 148 -2.10 16.07 10.43
C TYR A 148 -3.16 16.47 9.39
N GLY A 149 -4.43 16.16 9.61
CA GLY A 149 -5.51 16.42 8.64
C GLY A 149 -5.39 15.55 7.37
N ILE A 150 -4.93 14.31 7.52
CA ILE A 150 -4.73 13.35 6.42
C ILE A 150 -5.93 12.39 6.37
N ASP A 151 -6.46 12.15 5.18
CA ASP A 151 -7.53 11.16 4.98
C ASP A 151 -7.02 9.72 5.14
N ILE A 152 -7.81 8.88 5.81
CA ILE A 152 -7.52 7.45 5.96
C ILE A 152 -8.22 6.68 4.86
N LYS A 153 -7.50 5.76 4.21
CA LYS A 153 -8.00 4.95 3.09
C LYS A 153 -7.52 3.49 3.20
N GLY A 154 -8.21 2.60 2.53
CA GLY A 154 -7.76 1.23 2.39
C GLY A 154 -8.26 0.28 3.47
N HIS A 155 -7.35 -0.39 4.19
CA HIS A 155 -7.69 -1.46 5.13
C HIS A 155 -8.30 -0.99 6.44
N ILE A 156 -8.19 0.29 6.77
CA ILE A 156 -8.67 0.84 8.03
C ILE A 156 -10.17 1.04 7.91
N GLU A 157 -10.94 0.42 8.78
CA GLU A 157 -12.39 0.61 8.88
C GLU A 157 -12.68 1.96 9.54
N ASP A 158 -12.79 2.99 8.73
CA ASP A 158 -13.19 4.31 9.16
C ASP A 158 -14.60 4.63 8.63
N THR A 159 -15.47 5.11 9.50
CA THR A 159 -16.85 5.49 9.16
C THR A 159 -16.95 6.58 8.09
N ARG A 160 -15.87 7.34 7.89
CA ARG A 160 -15.75 8.32 6.80
C ARG A 160 -15.80 7.67 5.40
N TRP A 161 -15.58 6.36 5.29
CA TRP A 161 -15.49 5.59 4.04
C TRP A 161 -16.66 4.65 3.83
N GLN A 162 -17.83 4.98 4.33
CA GLN A 162 -19.03 4.21 4.05
C GLN A 162 -19.25 4.12 2.53
N GLY A 163 -19.29 2.89 2.02
CA GLY A 163 -19.54 2.62 0.61
C GLY A 163 -18.30 2.23 -0.21
N ILE A 164 -17.09 2.21 0.39
CA ILE A 164 -15.92 1.59 -0.26
C ILE A 164 -15.88 0.11 0.13
N GLN A 165 -15.87 -0.75 -0.88
CA GLN A 165 -15.59 -2.17 -0.75
C GLN A 165 -14.12 -2.39 -1.14
N THR A 166 -13.37 -3.08 -0.29
CA THR A 166 -11.97 -3.43 -0.56
C THR A 166 -11.91 -4.83 -1.13
N ASP A 167 -11.39 -4.92 -2.35
CA ASP A 167 -11.09 -6.18 -3.02
C ASP A 167 -9.56 -6.30 -3.16
N TYR A 168 -9.01 -7.49 -2.88
CA TYR A 168 -7.58 -7.76 -2.95
C TYR A 168 -7.25 -8.66 -4.12
N THR A 169 -6.05 -8.52 -4.66
CA THR A 169 -5.55 -9.42 -5.69
C THR A 169 -5.52 -10.85 -5.16
N ASN A 170 -6.16 -11.76 -5.90
CA ASN A 170 -6.17 -13.17 -5.57
C ASN A 170 -5.03 -13.88 -6.29
N THR A 171 -4.03 -14.35 -5.52
CA THR A 171 -2.90 -15.07 -6.10
C THR A 171 -3.30 -16.38 -6.80
N GLU A 172 -4.42 -16.99 -6.40
CA GLU A 172 -4.93 -18.20 -7.04
C GLU A 172 -5.40 -17.94 -8.48
N PHE A 173 -5.89 -16.74 -8.79
CA PHE A 173 -6.27 -16.36 -10.15
C PHE A 173 -5.11 -16.57 -11.14
N TYR A 174 -3.91 -16.14 -10.76
CA TYR A 174 -2.74 -16.27 -11.64
C TYR A 174 -2.29 -17.72 -11.85
N LYS A 175 -2.57 -18.62 -10.89
CA LYS A 175 -2.30 -20.06 -11.02
C LYS A 175 -3.16 -20.71 -12.10
N GLN A 176 -4.38 -20.21 -12.31
CA GLN A 176 -5.33 -20.72 -13.32
C GLN A 176 -5.00 -20.29 -14.74
N LYS A 177 -4.05 -19.35 -14.93
CA LYS A 177 -3.63 -18.82 -16.24
C LYS A 177 -4.79 -18.29 -17.09
N LEU A 178 -5.79 -17.71 -16.44
CA LEU A 178 -6.91 -17.08 -17.12
C LEU A 178 -6.48 -15.78 -17.81
N PRO A 179 -7.18 -15.32 -18.87
CA PRO A 179 -7.00 -14.00 -19.44
C PRO A 179 -7.17 -12.93 -18.35
N PHE A 180 -6.32 -11.90 -18.33
CA PHE A 180 -6.33 -10.87 -17.28
C PHE A 180 -7.68 -10.16 -17.14
N VAL A 181 -8.41 -9.99 -18.22
CA VAL A 181 -9.75 -9.39 -18.18
C VAL A 181 -10.74 -10.19 -17.33
N GLU A 182 -10.58 -11.52 -17.25
CA GLU A 182 -11.45 -12.38 -16.43
C GLU A 182 -11.29 -12.12 -14.94
N PHE A 183 -10.13 -11.62 -14.48
CA PHE A 183 -9.95 -11.13 -13.12
C PHE A 183 -11.01 -10.08 -12.78
N PHE A 184 -11.09 -9.01 -13.57
CA PHE A 184 -12.05 -7.95 -13.32
C PHE A 184 -13.50 -8.42 -13.46
N LYS A 185 -13.82 -9.26 -14.45
CA LYS A 185 -15.16 -9.82 -14.61
C LYS A 185 -15.60 -10.69 -13.44
N SER A 186 -14.65 -11.41 -12.82
CA SER A 186 -14.93 -12.33 -11.70
C SER A 186 -15.05 -11.61 -10.36
N TYR A 187 -14.28 -10.54 -10.16
CA TYR A 187 -14.16 -9.86 -8.87
C TYR A 187 -14.97 -8.56 -8.77
N LEU A 188 -15.44 -8.02 -9.89
CA LEU A 188 -16.28 -6.83 -9.86
C LEU A 188 -17.69 -7.20 -9.39
N ASN A 189 -17.94 -7.01 -8.11
CA ASN A 189 -19.29 -7.02 -7.59
C ASN A 189 -20.02 -5.76 -8.05
N TYR A 190 -21.05 -5.94 -8.89
CA TYR A 190 -21.91 -4.85 -9.32
C TYR A 190 -22.77 -4.37 -8.14
N SER A 191 -22.21 -3.46 -7.37
CA SER A 191 -22.90 -2.78 -6.27
C SER A 191 -22.87 -1.27 -6.50
N ASP A 192 -23.71 -0.53 -5.80
CA ASP A 192 -23.70 0.94 -5.79
C ASP A 192 -22.47 1.52 -5.04
N ARG A 193 -21.64 0.64 -4.46
CA ARG A 193 -20.43 1.02 -3.73
C ARG A 193 -19.25 1.21 -4.66
N ILE A 194 -18.27 1.99 -4.19
CA ILE A 194 -16.99 2.14 -4.86
C ILE A 194 -16.11 0.96 -4.48
N SER A 195 -15.64 0.19 -5.49
CA SER A 195 -14.69 -0.90 -5.26
C SER A 195 -13.26 -0.36 -5.19
N LEU A 196 -12.55 -0.64 -4.09
CA LEU A 196 -11.12 -0.42 -3.96
C LEU A 196 -10.38 -1.72 -4.26
N ILE A 197 -9.57 -1.72 -5.32
CA ILE A 197 -8.77 -2.87 -5.74
C ILE A 197 -7.30 -2.54 -5.53
N VAL A 198 -6.65 -3.32 -4.67
CA VAL A 198 -5.24 -3.12 -4.32
C VAL A 198 -4.36 -4.10 -5.08
N PHE A 199 -3.37 -3.57 -5.78
CA PHE A 199 -2.36 -4.34 -6.50
C PHE A 199 -0.96 -4.06 -5.94
N HIS A 200 -0.05 -5.01 -6.16
CA HIS A 200 1.35 -4.89 -5.78
C HIS A 200 2.28 -5.04 -7.02
N PRO A 201 2.13 -4.17 -8.03
CA PRO A 201 2.95 -4.30 -9.23
C PRO A 201 4.43 -4.10 -8.91
N GLY A 202 5.29 -4.81 -9.65
CA GLY A 202 6.73 -4.74 -9.45
C GLY A 202 7.46 -5.70 -10.39
N TYR A 203 8.75 -5.52 -10.49
CA TYR A 203 9.66 -6.49 -11.06
C TYR A 203 10.44 -7.17 -9.94
N LEU A 204 11.32 -8.12 -10.28
CA LEU A 204 12.13 -8.87 -9.33
C LEU A 204 13.56 -8.32 -9.31
N ASP A 205 14.06 -8.12 -8.11
CA ASP A 205 15.46 -7.89 -7.80
C ASP A 205 15.88 -8.69 -6.56
N TYR A 206 17.11 -8.53 -6.15
CA TYR A 206 17.65 -9.24 -4.99
C TYR A 206 16.88 -8.89 -3.70
N ASP A 207 16.50 -7.62 -3.51
CA ASP A 207 15.80 -7.16 -2.31
C ASP A 207 14.40 -7.76 -2.22
N VAL A 208 13.65 -7.80 -3.33
CA VAL A 208 12.33 -8.46 -3.39
C VAL A 208 12.44 -9.94 -3.06
N ILE A 209 13.38 -10.66 -3.72
CA ILE A 209 13.53 -12.11 -3.53
C ILE A 209 13.89 -12.45 -2.09
N ARG A 210 14.72 -11.63 -1.44
CA ARG A 210 15.21 -11.87 -0.09
C ARG A 210 14.20 -11.53 0.99
N THR A 211 13.36 -10.52 0.80
CA THR A 211 12.59 -9.90 1.88
C THR A 211 11.07 -9.95 1.71
N SER A 212 10.57 -10.30 0.53
CA SER A 212 9.14 -10.32 0.22
C SER A 212 8.65 -11.75 -0.05
N SER A 213 7.45 -12.07 0.44
CA SER A 213 6.72 -13.26 0.00
C SER A 213 6.01 -13.06 -1.33
N LEU A 214 5.74 -11.80 -1.72
CA LEU A 214 5.20 -11.45 -3.03
C LEU A 214 6.35 -11.27 -4.02
N THR A 215 6.52 -12.21 -4.94
CA THR A 215 7.59 -12.21 -5.94
C THR A 215 7.02 -12.21 -7.35
N VAL A 216 6.81 -13.35 -7.96
CA VAL A 216 6.30 -13.48 -9.35
C VAL A 216 4.95 -12.77 -9.52
N ASN A 217 4.11 -12.76 -8.50
CA ASN A 217 2.81 -12.10 -8.51
C ASN A 217 2.93 -10.59 -8.83
N ARG A 218 4.01 -9.94 -8.41
CA ARG A 218 4.26 -8.52 -8.73
C ARG A 218 4.38 -8.29 -10.24
N CYS A 219 5.08 -9.20 -10.93
CA CYS A 219 5.21 -9.14 -12.39
C CYS A 219 3.87 -9.37 -13.09
N LEU A 220 3.04 -10.27 -12.54
CA LEU A 220 1.70 -10.55 -13.06
C LEU A 220 0.76 -9.35 -12.85
N ASP A 221 0.78 -8.73 -11.67
CA ASP A 221 0.05 -7.48 -11.39
C ASP A 221 0.48 -6.37 -12.36
N THR A 222 1.79 -6.23 -12.60
CA THR A 222 2.30 -5.27 -13.57
C THR A 222 1.79 -5.55 -14.98
N ALA A 223 1.81 -6.82 -15.40
CA ALA A 223 1.32 -7.22 -16.72
C ALA A 223 -0.18 -6.97 -16.87
N LEU A 224 -0.98 -7.36 -15.86
CA LEU A 224 -2.43 -7.16 -15.83
C LEU A 224 -2.79 -5.67 -15.94
N LEU A 225 -2.14 -4.81 -15.17
CA LEU A 225 -2.40 -3.37 -15.17
C LEU A 225 -1.95 -2.66 -16.45
N CYS A 226 -1.12 -3.31 -17.27
CA CYS A 226 -0.68 -2.81 -18.57
C CYS A 226 -1.39 -3.47 -19.76
N ASP A 227 -2.25 -4.46 -19.51
CA ASP A 227 -2.90 -5.25 -20.53
C ASP A 227 -3.91 -4.41 -21.35
N ALA A 228 -3.90 -4.57 -22.66
CA ALA A 228 -4.75 -3.79 -23.57
C ALA A 228 -6.24 -4.17 -23.48
N GLU A 229 -6.53 -5.47 -23.31
CA GLU A 229 -7.91 -5.94 -23.18
C GLU A 229 -8.52 -5.49 -21.85
N VAL A 230 -7.73 -5.50 -20.77
CA VAL A 230 -8.14 -4.96 -19.47
C VAL A 230 -8.45 -3.48 -19.58
N LYS A 231 -7.59 -2.70 -20.23
CA LYS A 231 -7.82 -1.26 -20.44
C LYS A 231 -9.09 -1.00 -21.22
N GLU A 232 -9.31 -1.74 -22.29
CA GLU A 232 -10.52 -1.60 -23.11
C GLU A 232 -11.77 -1.95 -22.30
N TYR A 233 -11.74 -3.06 -21.56
CA TYR A 233 -12.83 -3.47 -20.68
C TYR A 233 -13.17 -2.41 -19.63
N LEU A 234 -12.16 -1.81 -19.00
CA LEU A 234 -12.37 -0.83 -17.94
C LEU A 234 -12.85 0.54 -18.41
N LYS A 235 -12.84 0.85 -19.70
CA LYS A 235 -13.43 2.09 -20.24
C LYS A 235 -14.93 2.24 -19.97
N GLN A 236 -15.66 1.14 -19.78
CA GLN A 236 -17.08 1.16 -19.39
C GLN A 236 -17.31 1.49 -17.91
N HIS A 237 -16.25 1.64 -17.12
CA HIS A 237 -16.28 1.92 -15.69
C HIS A 237 -15.65 3.28 -15.38
N THR A 238 -15.95 3.83 -14.22
CA THR A 238 -15.35 5.10 -13.76
C THR A 238 -14.19 4.81 -12.83
N LEU A 239 -12.96 5.05 -13.30
CA LEU A 239 -11.76 4.97 -12.47
C LEU A 239 -11.58 6.29 -11.71
N LEU A 240 -11.58 6.22 -10.39
CA LEU A 240 -11.44 7.35 -9.48
C LEU A 240 -10.05 7.37 -8.83
N SER A 241 -9.59 8.57 -8.48
CA SER A 241 -8.56 8.76 -7.46
C SER A 241 -9.21 9.03 -6.10
N PHE A 242 -8.47 8.85 -5.01
CA PHE A 242 -8.95 9.22 -3.69
C PHE A 242 -9.21 10.73 -3.54
N LYS A 243 -8.59 11.57 -4.37
CA LYS A 243 -8.86 13.02 -4.43
C LYS A 243 -10.22 13.38 -5.03
N GLU A 244 -10.85 12.43 -5.72
CA GLU A 244 -12.16 12.63 -6.37
C GLU A 244 -13.32 12.16 -5.48
N LEU A 245 -13.03 11.73 -4.23
CA LEU A 245 -13.99 11.38 -3.20
C LEU A 245 -14.17 12.52 -2.20
#